data_0f4639aac413db9670ad1b702c8ddba5
#
_entry.id   0f4639aac413db9670ad1b702c8ddba5
#
_cell.length_a   1.000
_cell.length_b   1.000
_cell.length_c   1.000
_cell.angle_alpha   90.00
_cell.angle_beta   90.00
_cell.angle_gamma   90.00
#
_symmetry.space_group_name_H-M   'P 1'
#
loop_
_entity.id
_entity.type
_entity.pdbx_description
1 polymer ?
#
loop_
_entity_poly.entity_id
_entity_poly.type
_entity_poly.pdbx_seq_one_letter_code
_entity_poly.pdbx_strand_id
1 'polypeptide(L)'
;MNTMETFRADAPLVLILGLGESGVAAARWSARQGARLRVADTRAEPGGLPALRDALAQAEVEYRLGCDTSFDVSLLDDVNQVVISPGLAPTGAPAEDLLREAKARGIEVIGEMELFARALAELAESREYRPRVLAVTGTNGKTTVTALTRDLVQASGLSVLAAGNISPAALTALMGALDADDLPQVWVLEFSSFQLETTHTLMADAAVVLNVTQDHLDWHGGMDAYAQAKARLLKMARVAIVNREDPYTVAMVPTLDALNVRSFGRDVPERVGDMGLELGQGVAWLVAAEPVDFDEPVAPVRRKKDAPEPVRAKGRMSRLMPVDALRIRGIHNALNALAALQLARCLDLGWGAMLRALRDYAGEPHRAAFVRNIGGVDYICLLYTSPSPRDS
;
A
#
# COMPACT_ATOMS: atom_id res chain seq x y z
N MET A 1 11.59 15.27 -33.38
CA MET A 1 10.65 14.92 -34.45
C MET A 1 9.36 14.51 -33.75
N ASN A 2 8.37 15.41 -33.77
CA ASN A 2 7.07 15.20 -33.14
C ASN A 2 6.27 14.21 -34.00
N THR A 3 6.18 12.95 -33.60
CA THR A 3 5.18 12.02 -34.14
C THR A 3 3.87 12.33 -33.44
N MET A 4 2.99 13.07 -34.07
CA MET A 4 1.56 13.06 -33.78
C MET A 4 1.09 11.62 -33.95
N GLU A 5 0.95 10.87 -32.85
CA GLU A 5 0.21 9.60 -32.85
C GLU A 5 -1.26 9.96 -33.10
N THR A 6 -1.70 9.75 -34.32
CA THR A 6 -3.12 9.74 -34.70
C THR A 6 -3.78 8.65 -33.85
N PHE A 7 -4.71 9.05 -32.96
CA PHE A 7 -5.57 8.10 -32.22
C PHE A 7 -6.23 7.17 -33.24
N ARG A 8 -5.91 5.88 -33.16
CA ARG A 8 -6.53 4.88 -34.03
C ARG A 8 -7.99 4.70 -33.58
N ALA A 9 -8.91 4.67 -34.54
CA ALA A 9 -10.34 4.42 -34.28
C ALA A 9 -10.59 3.12 -33.48
N ASP A 10 -9.63 2.19 -33.53
CA ASP A 10 -9.65 0.91 -32.83
C ASP A 10 -9.01 0.94 -31.43
N ALA A 11 -8.58 2.11 -30.92
CA ALA A 11 -7.99 2.21 -29.58
C ALA A 11 -9.05 1.88 -28.49
N PRO A 12 -8.69 1.15 -27.43
CA PRO A 12 -9.62 0.78 -26.39
C PRO A 12 -10.17 2.02 -25.69
N LEU A 13 -11.46 2.03 -25.40
CA LEU A 13 -12.12 3.08 -24.61
C LEU A 13 -12.10 2.69 -23.13
N VAL A 14 -11.49 3.53 -22.31
CA VAL A 14 -11.42 3.34 -20.85
C VAL A 14 -12.34 4.36 -20.17
N LEU A 15 -13.27 3.87 -19.34
CA LEU A 15 -14.12 4.70 -18.51
C LEU A 15 -13.43 4.92 -17.16
N ILE A 16 -13.15 6.17 -16.81
CA ILE A 16 -12.62 6.59 -15.51
C ILE A 16 -13.78 7.10 -14.65
N LEU A 17 -14.03 6.47 -13.51
CA LEU A 17 -15.05 6.87 -12.54
C LEU A 17 -14.41 7.60 -11.36
N GLY A 18 -14.71 8.89 -11.22
CA GLY A 18 -14.20 9.79 -10.19
C GLY A 18 -12.86 10.42 -10.52
N LEU A 19 -12.76 11.73 -10.31
CA LEU A 19 -11.58 12.58 -10.56
C LEU A 19 -10.95 13.09 -9.27
N GLY A 20 -10.68 12.17 -8.34
CA GLY A 20 -9.71 12.36 -7.28
C GLY A 20 -8.28 12.14 -7.79
N GLU A 21 -7.29 12.16 -6.90
CA GLU A 21 -5.87 11.97 -7.25
C GLU A 21 -5.63 10.65 -8.03
N SER A 22 -6.22 9.54 -7.57
CA SER A 22 -6.11 8.23 -8.24
C SER A 22 -6.79 8.22 -9.61
N GLY A 23 -7.95 8.88 -9.77
CA GLY A 23 -8.65 8.95 -11.05
C GLY A 23 -7.89 9.76 -12.09
N VAL A 24 -7.29 10.89 -11.69
CA VAL A 24 -6.41 11.69 -12.55
C VAL A 24 -5.17 10.89 -12.97
N ALA A 25 -4.56 10.18 -12.03
CA ALA A 25 -3.39 9.35 -12.32
C ALA A 25 -3.73 8.21 -13.31
N ALA A 26 -4.87 7.54 -13.10
CA ALA A 26 -5.35 6.48 -13.99
C ALA A 26 -5.68 7.00 -15.40
N ALA A 27 -6.35 8.16 -15.50
CA ALA A 27 -6.67 8.78 -16.78
C ALA A 27 -5.39 9.15 -17.57
N ARG A 28 -4.41 9.78 -16.90
CA ARG A 28 -3.12 10.13 -17.52
C ARG A 28 -2.35 8.90 -17.98
N TRP A 29 -2.33 7.85 -17.16
CA TRP A 29 -1.68 6.59 -17.51
C TRP A 29 -2.36 5.92 -18.71
N SER A 30 -3.70 5.79 -18.69
CA SER A 30 -4.44 5.17 -19.78
C SER A 30 -4.26 5.94 -21.11
N ALA A 31 -4.25 7.28 -21.08
CA ALA A 31 -3.94 8.09 -22.25
C ALA A 31 -2.50 7.87 -22.75
N ARG A 32 -1.53 7.76 -21.84
CA ARG A 32 -0.12 7.44 -22.18
C ARG A 32 0.01 6.08 -22.86
N GLN A 33 -0.88 5.14 -22.55
CA GLN A 33 -0.96 3.81 -23.19
C GLN A 33 -1.79 3.84 -24.51
N GLY A 34 -2.20 5.01 -24.95
CA GLY A 34 -2.92 5.17 -26.22
C GLY A 34 -4.42 4.87 -26.15
N ALA A 35 -5.02 4.75 -24.97
CA ALA A 35 -6.45 4.56 -24.81
C ALA A 35 -7.24 5.86 -25.08
N ARG A 36 -8.45 5.73 -25.64
CA ARG A 36 -9.47 6.77 -25.62
C ARG A 36 -10.09 6.84 -24.22
N LEU A 37 -10.51 8.00 -23.78
CA LEU A 37 -11.01 8.20 -22.43
C LEU A 37 -12.44 8.71 -22.41
N ARG A 38 -13.26 8.09 -21.56
CA ARG A 38 -14.50 8.66 -21.04
C ARG A 38 -14.33 8.85 -19.55
N VAL A 39 -14.58 10.07 -19.05
CA VAL A 39 -14.35 10.43 -17.65
C VAL A 39 -15.67 10.87 -17.05
N ALA A 40 -16.09 10.25 -15.96
CA ALA A 40 -17.32 10.58 -15.25
C ALA A 40 -17.05 10.89 -13.78
N ASP A 41 -17.72 11.93 -13.26
CA ASP A 41 -17.67 12.31 -11.84
C ASP A 41 -19.06 12.82 -11.41
N THR A 42 -19.43 12.55 -10.16
CA THR A 42 -20.69 13.05 -9.59
C THR A 42 -20.69 14.57 -9.45
N ARG A 43 -19.54 15.15 -9.25
CA ARG A 43 -19.37 16.61 -9.14
C ARG A 43 -19.28 17.24 -10.52
N ALA A 44 -19.86 18.44 -10.67
CA ALA A 44 -19.74 19.23 -11.89
C ALA A 44 -18.31 19.76 -12.08
N GLU A 45 -17.63 20.11 -11.00
CA GLU A 45 -16.27 20.64 -10.98
C GLU A 45 -15.40 19.85 -9.99
N PRO A 46 -15.00 18.61 -10.30
CA PRO A 46 -14.11 17.84 -9.43
C PRO A 46 -12.72 18.49 -9.38
N GLY A 47 -12.10 18.47 -8.18
CA GLY A 47 -10.81 19.13 -7.94
C GLY A 47 -9.66 18.68 -8.85
N GLY A 48 -9.70 17.46 -9.37
CA GLY A 48 -8.70 16.94 -10.32
C GLY A 48 -8.90 17.38 -11.77
N LEU A 49 -10.05 17.98 -12.12
CA LEU A 49 -10.39 18.32 -13.50
C LEU A 49 -9.43 19.32 -14.17
N PRO A 50 -9.01 20.43 -13.51
CA PRO A 50 -8.06 21.36 -14.11
C PRO A 50 -6.73 20.67 -14.45
N ALA A 51 -6.16 19.91 -13.51
CA ALA A 51 -4.91 19.20 -13.73
C ALA A 51 -5.01 18.14 -14.85
N LEU A 52 -6.16 17.47 -14.97
CA LEU A 52 -6.38 16.52 -16.04
C LEU A 52 -6.47 17.20 -17.40
N ARG A 53 -7.23 18.30 -17.51
CA ARG A 53 -7.36 19.07 -18.76
C ARG A 53 -6.02 19.61 -19.25
N ASP A 54 -5.19 20.12 -18.34
CA ASP A 54 -3.84 20.60 -18.68
C ASP A 54 -2.95 19.45 -19.17
N ALA A 55 -2.97 18.32 -18.47
CA ALA A 55 -2.15 17.17 -18.81
C ALA A 55 -2.57 16.48 -20.13
N LEU A 56 -3.84 16.54 -20.48
CA LEU A 56 -4.44 15.88 -21.64
C LEU A 56 -4.98 16.88 -22.68
N ALA A 57 -4.43 18.09 -22.74
CA ALA A 57 -4.90 19.16 -23.65
C ALA A 57 -4.90 18.76 -25.14
N GLN A 58 -4.09 17.77 -25.53
CA GLN A 58 -3.99 17.26 -26.91
C GLN A 58 -4.73 15.92 -27.11
N ALA A 59 -5.33 15.34 -26.04
CA ALA A 59 -6.05 14.08 -26.10
C ALA A 59 -7.55 14.30 -26.25
N GLU A 60 -8.22 13.41 -26.97
CA GLU A 60 -9.68 13.38 -27.04
C GLU A 60 -10.24 12.70 -25.77
N VAL A 61 -10.88 13.49 -24.92
CA VAL A 61 -11.49 13.02 -23.67
C VAL A 61 -12.96 13.40 -23.65
N GLU A 62 -13.83 12.40 -23.51
CA GLU A 62 -15.26 12.59 -23.29
C GLU A 62 -15.54 12.81 -21.80
N TYR A 63 -16.03 14.00 -21.43
CA TYR A 63 -16.36 14.34 -20.03
C TYR A 63 -17.86 14.20 -19.77
N ARG A 64 -18.22 13.47 -18.72
CA ARG A 64 -19.56 13.28 -18.17
C ARG A 64 -19.56 13.66 -16.71
N LEU A 65 -19.71 14.95 -16.42
CA LEU A 65 -19.60 15.54 -15.08
C LEU A 65 -20.97 15.96 -14.55
N GLY A 66 -21.11 16.04 -13.22
CA GLY A 66 -22.36 16.40 -12.56
C GLY A 66 -23.39 15.26 -12.59
N CYS A 67 -22.95 14.01 -12.50
CA CYS A 67 -23.83 12.82 -12.45
C CYS A 67 -24.43 12.66 -11.04
N ASP A 68 -25.17 13.63 -10.55
CA ASP A 68 -25.54 13.93 -9.17
C ASP A 68 -25.78 12.73 -8.25
N THR A 69 -26.62 11.76 -8.66
CA THR A 69 -27.06 10.67 -7.76
C THR A 69 -26.67 9.28 -8.21
N SER A 70 -26.43 9.07 -9.53
CA SER A 70 -26.04 7.78 -10.09
C SER A 70 -25.35 7.97 -11.45
N PHE A 71 -24.43 7.05 -11.75
CA PHE A 71 -23.85 6.95 -13.07
C PHE A 71 -24.81 6.20 -14.00
N ASP A 72 -25.13 6.80 -15.15
CA ASP A 72 -25.98 6.17 -16.15
C ASP A 72 -25.27 4.99 -16.83
N VAL A 73 -25.96 3.89 -17.04
CA VAL A 73 -25.38 2.68 -17.65
C VAL A 73 -24.95 2.86 -19.11
N SER A 74 -25.46 3.91 -19.81
CA SER A 74 -24.97 4.27 -21.14
C SER A 74 -23.51 4.72 -21.16
N LEU A 75 -22.94 5.07 -19.99
CA LEU A 75 -21.50 5.32 -19.87
C LEU A 75 -20.65 4.10 -20.24
N LEU A 76 -21.23 2.89 -20.24
CA LEU A 76 -20.56 1.64 -20.62
C LEU A 76 -20.59 1.34 -22.11
N ASP A 77 -21.26 2.17 -22.94
CA ASP A 77 -21.35 1.92 -24.37
C ASP A 77 -19.98 2.04 -25.01
N ASP A 78 -19.56 0.99 -25.74
CA ASP A 78 -18.24 0.85 -26.37
C ASP A 78 -17.04 0.80 -25.38
N VAL A 79 -17.27 0.72 -24.08
CA VAL A 79 -16.23 0.67 -23.05
C VAL A 79 -15.59 -0.71 -22.97
N ASN A 80 -14.26 -0.75 -22.99
CA ASN A 80 -13.47 -1.96 -22.86
C ASN A 80 -13.07 -2.24 -21.39
N GLN A 81 -12.92 -1.20 -20.59
CA GLN A 81 -12.47 -1.30 -19.19
C GLN A 81 -13.00 -0.13 -18.36
N VAL A 82 -13.34 -0.39 -17.12
CA VAL A 82 -13.70 0.63 -16.13
C VAL A 82 -12.59 0.74 -15.09
N VAL A 83 -12.14 1.97 -14.84
CA VAL A 83 -11.21 2.28 -13.73
C VAL A 83 -11.95 3.13 -12.71
N ILE A 84 -12.12 2.59 -11.52
CA ILE A 84 -12.87 3.22 -10.44
C ILE A 84 -11.95 3.85 -9.39
N SER A 85 -12.27 5.08 -8.99
CA SER A 85 -11.61 5.75 -7.86
C SER A 85 -12.02 5.10 -6.53
N PRO A 86 -11.09 4.94 -5.56
CA PRO A 86 -11.37 4.24 -4.29
C PRO A 86 -12.43 4.91 -3.42
N GLY A 87 -12.73 6.19 -3.63
CA GLY A 87 -13.81 6.90 -2.93
C GLY A 87 -15.22 6.50 -3.35
N LEU A 88 -15.38 5.78 -4.46
CA LEU A 88 -16.67 5.29 -4.94
C LEU A 88 -16.90 3.86 -4.44
N ALA A 89 -17.90 3.67 -3.59
CA ALA A 89 -18.24 2.34 -3.10
C ALA A 89 -18.80 1.48 -4.24
N PRO A 90 -18.42 0.19 -4.31
CA PRO A 90 -18.96 -0.74 -5.30
C PRO A 90 -20.41 -1.14 -5.00
N THR A 91 -20.86 -0.92 -3.76
CA THR A 91 -22.22 -1.18 -3.29
C THR A 91 -22.85 0.15 -2.87
N GLY A 92 -24.02 0.45 -3.41
CA GLY A 92 -24.70 1.73 -3.19
C GLY A 92 -24.43 2.78 -4.27
N ALA A 93 -25.27 3.83 -4.27
CA ALA A 93 -25.09 4.94 -5.20
C ALA A 93 -23.75 5.66 -4.93
N PRO A 94 -23.11 6.25 -5.96
CA PRO A 94 -23.65 6.40 -7.33
C PRO A 94 -23.23 5.29 -8.31
N ALA A 95 -22.38 4.32 -7.92
CA ALA A 95 -21.71 3.42 -8.88
C ALA A 95 -22.33 2.02 -9.01
N GLU A 96 -23.13 1.55 -8.03
CA GLU A 96 -23.57 0.17 -7.92
C GLU A 96 -24.25 -0.35 -9.19
N ASP A 97 -25.24 0.37 -9.75
CA ASP A 97 -25.97 -0.07 -10.93
C ASP A 97 -25.06 -0.18 -12.16
N LEU A 98 -24.18 0.80 -12.35
CA LEU A 98 -23.22 0.79 -13.44
C LEU A 98 -22.22 -0.35 -13.30
N LEU A 99 -21.70 -0.62 -12.09
CA LEU A 99 -20.76 -1.71 -11.86
C LEU A 99 -21.40 -3.08 -12.00
N ARG A 100 -22.67 -3.22 -11.59
CA ARG A 100 -23.45 -4.45 -11.82
C ARG A 100 -23.64 -4.71 -13.31
N GLU A 101 -23.98 -3.68 -14.08
CA GLU A 101 -24.13 -3.79 -15.54
C GLU A 101 -22.78 -4.05 -16.23
N ALA A 102 -21.68 -3.39 -15.81
CA ALA A 102 -20.33 -3.67 -16.32
C ALA A 102 -19.97 -5.16 -16.15
N LYS A 103 -20.23 -5.71 -14.97
CA LYS A 103 -20.03 -7.14 -14.70
C LYS A 103 -20.92 -8.03 -15.59
N ALA A 104 -22.20 -7.66 -15.82
CA ALA A 104 -23.10 -8.40 -16.69
C ALA A 104 -22.63 -8.41 -18.15
N ARG A 105 -22.03 -7.30 -18.62
CA ARG A 105 -21.43 -7.19 -19.96
C ARG A 105 -20.03 -7.80 -20.05
N GLY A 106 -19.44 -8.29 -18.95
CA GLY A 106 -18.08 -8.82 -18.91
C GLY A 106 -17.01 -7.74 -19.04
N ILE A 107 -17.34 -6.48 -18.74
CA ILE A 107 -16.38 -5.37 -18.72
C ILE A 107 -15.61 -5.42 -17.41
N GLU A 108 -14.29 -5.45 -17.51
CA GLU A 108 -13.43 -5.50 -16.34
C GLU A 108 -13.46 -4.18 -15.56
N VAL A 109 -13.57 -4.28 -14.22
CA VAL A 109 -13.54 -3.15 -13.30
C VAL A 109 -12.31 -3.25 -12.42
N ILE A 110 -11.41 -2.26 -12.49
CA ILE A 110 -10.15 -2.23 -11.74
C ILE A 110 -9.94 -0.87 -11.08
N GLY A 111 -8.92 -0.78 -10.24
CA GLY A 111 -8.45 0.47 -9.64
C GLY A 111 -7.11 0.94 -10.19
N GLU A 112 -6.68 2.11 -9.74
CA GLU A 112 -5.39 2.71 -10.10
C GLU A 112 -4.21 1.80 -9.70
N MET A 113 -4.28 1.15 -8.52
CA MET A 113 -3.24 0.26 -8.02
C MET A 113 -3.12 -1.04 -8.84
N GLU A 114 -4.21 -1.50 -9.45
CA GLU A 114 -4.16 -2.62 -10.40
C GLU A 114 -3.47 -2.22 -11.71
N LEU A 115 -3.77 -1.02 -12.23
CA LEU A 115 -3.04 -0.49 -13.40
C LEU A 115 -1.54 -0.36 -13.10
N PHE A 116 -1.18 0.10 -11.91
CA PHE A 116 0.21 0.16 -11.47
C PHE A 116 0.87 -1.24 -11.41
N ALA A 117 0.18 -2.24 -10.86
CA ALA A 117 0.69 -3.61 -10.79
C ALA A 117 0.94 -4.19 -12.19
N ARG A 118 0.01 -3.96 -13.12
CA ARG A 118 0.15 -4.37 -14.54
C ARG A 118 1.29 -3.63 -15.23
N ALA A 119 1.45 -2.34 -14.96
CA ALA A 119 2.55 -1.55 -15.49
C ALA A 119 3.93 -2.10 -15.03
N LEU A 120 4.06 -2.50 -13.77
CA LEU A 120 5.29 -3.15 -13.29
C LEU A 120 5.54 -4.50 -13.99
N ALA A 121 4.50 -5.29 -14.23
CA ALA A 121 4.62 -6.56 -14.97
C ALA A 121 5.07 -6.33 -16.41
N GLU A 122 4.49 -5.34 -17.10
CA GLU A 122 4.89 -4.94 -18.45
C GLU A 122 6.35 -4.44 -18.52
N LEU A 123 6.75 -3.61 -17.55
CA LEU A 123 8.13 -3.13 -17.45
C LEU A 123 9.12 -4.25 -17.15
N ALA A 124 8.70 -5.29 -16.40
CA ALA A 124 9.53 -6.46 -16.17
C ALA A 124 9.79 -7.28 -17.42
N GLU A 125 8.87 -7.27 -18.39
CA GLU A 125 9.00 -7.94 -19.69
C GLU A 125 9.74 -7.07 -20.71
N SER A 126 9.37 -5.79 -20.81
CA SER A 126 9.85 -4.89 -21.86
C SER A 126 11.21 -4.24 -21.55
N ARG A 127 11.53 -4.03 -20.26
CA ARG A 127 12.75 -3.33 -19.81
C ARG A 127 13.60 -4.13 -18.81
N GLU A 128 13.22 -5.38 -18.50
CA GLU A 128 13.85 -6.19 -17.43
C GLU A 128 13.81 -5.50 -16.06
N TYR A 129 12.91 -4.52 -15.86
CA TYR A 129 12.77 -3.81 -14.61
C TYR A 129 11.95 -4.63 -13.61
N ARG A 130 12.61 -5.13 -12.58
CA ARG A 130 12.02 -5.99 -11.52
C ARG A 130 12.30 -5.39 -10.15
N PRO A 131 11.58 -4.33 -9.75
CA PRO A 131 11.79 -3.73 -8.45
C PRO A 131 11.29 -4.65 -7.33
N ARG A 132 11.80 -4.42 -6.13
CA ARG A 132 11.21 -5.00 -4.93
C ARG A 132 9.99 -4.18 -4.51
N VAL A 133 8.95 -4.84 -4.02
CA VAL A 133 7.70 -4.19 -3.62
C VAL A 133 7.39 -4.53 -2.16
N LEU A 134 7.27 -3.51 -1.33
CA LEU A 134 6.82 -3.61 0.06
C LEU A 134 5.45 -2.93 0.17
N ALA A 135 4.48 -3.59 0.81
CA ALA A 135 3.11 -3.10 0.86
C ALA A 135 2.59 -2.98 2.29
N VAL A 136 1.85 -1.90 2.56
CA VAL A 136 1.36 -1.55 3.90
C VAL A 136 -0.14 -1.29 3.86
N THR A 137 -0.89 -1.96 4.74
CA THR A 137 -2.29 -1.60 5.04
C THR A 137 -2.58 -1.71 6.53
N GLY A 138 -3.73 -1.26 6.95
CA GLY A 138 -4.21 -1.26 8.34
C GLY A 138 -5.28 -0.19 8.51
N THR A 139 -5.92 -0.13 9.67
CA THR A 139 -6.79 1.00 10.01
C THR A 139 -5.91 2.21 10.33
N ASN A 140 -4.96 2.05 11.24
CA ASN A 140 -4.08 3.10 11.74
C ASN A 140 -2.60 2.80 11.48
N GLY A 141 -1.75 3.84 11.43
CA GLY A 141 -0.30 3.70 11.34
C GLY A 141 0.27 3.55 9.92
N LYS A 142 -0.55 3.36 8.89
CA LYS A 142 -0.13 3.13 7.51
C LYS A 142 0.96 4.11 7.03
N THR A 143 0.67 5.40 7.06
CA THR A 143 1.58 6.43 6.54
C THR A 143 2.89 6.48 7.32
N THR A 144 2.83 6.34 8.64
CA THR A 144 4.03 6.28 9.48
C THR A 144 4.90 5.09 9.11
N VAL A 145 4.31 3.90 8.95
CA VAL A 145 5.06 2.68 8.57
C VAL A 145 5.59 2.78 7.14
N THR A 146 4.81 3.32 6.21
CA THR A 146 5.26 3.55 4.82
C THR A 146 6.45 4.49 4.76
N ALA A 147 6.38 5.64 5.44
CA ALA A 147 7.47 6.61 5.50
C ALA A 147 8.71 6.06 6.21
N LEU A 148 8.53 5.43 7.38
CA LEU A 148 9.62 4.74 8.06
C LEU A 148 10.29 3.70 7.16
N THR A 149 9.51 2.83 6.52
CA THR A 149 10.06 1.79 5.64
C THR A 149 10.87 2.40 4.50
N ARG A 150 10.36 3.46 3.86
CA ARG A 150 11.10 4.24 2.85
C ARG A 150 12.45 4.70 3.38
N ASP A 151 12.46 5.34 4.55
CA ASP A 151 13.68 5.92 5.13
C ASP A 151 14.70 4.84 5.54
N LEU A 152 14.22 3.67 6.06
CA LEU A 152 15.08 2.54 6.38
C LEU A 152 15.74 1.95 5.11
N VAL A 153 14.97 1.81 4.03
CA VAL A 153 15.46 1.31 2.74
C VAL A 153 16.47 2.30 2.14
N GLN A 154 16.13 3.59 2.12
CA GLN A 154 17.02 4.64 1.60
C GLN A 154 18.34 4.72 2.37
N ALA A 155 18.28 4.67 3.70
CA ALA A 155 19.48 4.69 4.56
C ALA A 155 20.36 3.45 4.35
N SER A 156 19.79 2.37 3.84
CA SER A 156 20.50 1.13 3.50
C SER A 156 21.12 1.16 2.09
N GLY A 157 20.99 2.28 1.36
CA GLY A 157 21.65 2.51 0.07
C GLY A 157 20.86 2.10 -1.16
N LEU A 158 19.57 1.76 -1.03
CA LEU A 158 18.70 1.46 -2.16
C LEU A 158 17.87 2.68 -2.56
N SER A 159 17.69 2.91 -3.86
CA SER A 159 16.74 3.90 -4.36
C SER A 159 15.31 3.41 -4.09
N VAL A 160 14.46 4.30 -3.55
CA VAL A 160 13.12 3.93 -3.08
C VAL A 160 12.13 5.06 -3.29
N LEU A 161 10.93 4.70 -3.72
CA LEU A 161 9.77 5.61 -3.75
C LEU A 161 8.63 5.05 -2.91
N ALA A 162 7.94 5.94 -2.19
CA ALA A 162 6.71 5.65 -1.48
C ALA A 162 5.53 6.27 -2.22
N ALA A 163 4.43 5.53 -2.38
CA ALA A 163 3.26 5.97 -3.14
C ALA A 163 1.99 5.19 -2.77
N GLY A 164 0.85 5.55 -3.35
CA GLY A 164 -0.40 4.81 -3.25
C GLY A 164 -1.50 5.59 -2.53
N ASN A 165 -2.04 5.07 -1.42
CA ASN A 165 -3.03 5.79 -0.58
C ASN A 165 -2.44 7.01 0.14
N ILE A 166 -1.19 7.29 -0.08
CA ILE A 166 -0.51 8.56 0.23
C ILE A 166 -0.14 9.23 -1.09
N SER A 167 -0.05 10.57 -1.09
CA SER A 167 0.45 11.31 -2.26
C SER A 167 1.97 11.11 -2.40
N PRO A 168 2.45 10.90 -3.64
CA PRO A 168 1.67 10.81 -4.87
C PRO A 168 0.98 9.46 -5.08
N ALA A 169 -0.10 9.43 -5.87
CA ALA A 169 -0.69 8.19 -6.38
C ALA A 169 0.39 7.35 -7.11
N ALA A 170 0.28 6.01 -7.05
CA ALA A 170 1.33 5.12 -7.52
C ALA A 170 1.67 5.30 -9.02
N LEU A 171 0.65 5.46 -9.87
CA LEU A 171 0.86 5.75 -11.29
C LEU A 171 1.47 7.13 -11.53
N THR A 172 1.17 8.13 -10.71
CA THR A 172 1.81 9.45 -10.81
C THR A 172 3.30 9.35 -10.51
N ALA A 173 3.66 8.63 -9.43
CA ALA A 173 5.05 8.37 -9.09
C ALA A 173 5.78 7.58 -10.19
N LEU A 174 5.13 6.55 -10.75
CA LEU A 174 5.70 5.74 -11.83
C LEU A 174 5.93 6.56 -13.11
N MET A 175 4.96 7.37 -13.53
CA MET A 175 5.13 8.25 -14.68
C MET A 175 6.28 9.22 -14.47
N GLY A 176 6.40 9.83 -13.28
CA GLY A 176 7.52 10.71 -12.95
C GLY A 176 8.88 10.01 -13.02
N ALA A 177 8.98 8.79 -12.49
CA ALA A 177 10.21 8.00 -12.55
C ALA A 177 10.57 7.58 -13.99
N LEU A 178 9.57 7.24 -14.82
CA LEU A 178 9.76 6.93 -16.24
C LEU A 178 10.21 8.16 -17.04
N ASP A 179 9.63 9.33 -16.77
CA ASP A 179 9.97 10.58 -17.46
C ASP A 179 11.36 11.09 -17.07
N ALA A 180 11.80 10.82 -15.85
CA ALA A 180 13.14 11.11 -15.35
C ALA A 180 14.19 10.05 -15.73
N ASP A 181 13.78 8.91 -16.30
CA ASP A 181 14.62 7.72 -16.52
C ASP A 181 15.35 7.26 -15.23
N ASP A 182 14.65 7.40 -14.08
CA ASP A 182 15.16 7.09 -12.74
C ASP A 182 14.17 6.18 -11.98
N LEU A 183 14.05 4.93 -12.42
CA LEU A 183 13.18 3.95 -11.81
C LEU A 183 13.79 3.43 -10.50
N PRO A 184 13.03 3.42 -9.38
CA PRO A 184 13.55 3.00 -8.09
C PRO A 184 13.78 1.49 -7.99
N GLN A 185 14.73 1.08 -7.15
CA GLN A 185 14.95 -0.33 -6.84
C GLN A 185 13.85 -0.91 -5.95
N VAL A 186 13.18 -0.05 -5.15
CA VAL A 186 12.15 -0.47 -4.19
C VAL A 186 10.95 0.46 -4.26
N TRP A 187 9.76 -0.13 -4.29
CA TRP A 187 8.49 0.56 -4.06
C TRP A 187 7.96 0.24 -2.67
N VAL A 188 7.57 1.26 -1.91
CA VAL A 188 6.84 1.11 -0.66
C VAL A 188 5.43 1.65 -0.86
N LEU A 189 4.46 0.77 -0.93
CA LEU A 189 3.10 1.08 -1.33
C LEU A 189 2.15 1.08 -0.14
N GLU A 190 1.46 2.20 0.09
CA GLU A 190 0.36 2.28 1.04
C GLU A 190 -0.96 1.91 0.35
N PHE A 191 -1.76 1.04 0.99
CA PHE A 191 -3.08 0.64 0.50
C PHE A 191 -4.19 1.00 1.48
N SER A 192 -5.26 1.58 0.97
CA SER A 192 -6.56 1.57 1.65
C SER A 192 -7.28 0.23 1.43
N SER A 193 -8.28 -0.07 2.27
CA SER A 193 -9.15 -1.23 2.05
C SER A 193 -9.93 -1.12 0.74
N PHE A 194 -10.26 0.10 0.32
CA PHE A 194 -10.99 0.38 -0.92
C PHE A 194 -10.17 0.02 -2.16
N GLN A 195 -8.90 0.41 -2.20
CA GLN A 195 -7.99 0.07 -3.28
C GLN A 195 -7.78 -1.44 -3.40
N LEU A 196 -7.77 -2.15 -2.26
CA LEU A 196 -7.58 -3.60 -2.25
C LEU A 196 -8.75 -4.38 -2.87
N GLU A 197 -9.97 -3.81 -2.93
CA GLU A 197 -11.11 -4.45 -3.61
C GLU A 197 -10.91 -4.57 -5.12
N THR A 198 -10.17 -3.65 -5.71
CA THR A 198 -9.94 -3.56 -7.15
C THR A 198 -8.49 -3.82 -7.57
N THR A 199 -7.69 -4.41 -6.67
CA THR A 199 -6.30 -4.82 -6.92
C THR A 199 -6.20 -6.34 -6.86
N HIS A 200 -5.61 -6.96 -7.89
CA HIS A 200 -5.63 -8.42 -8.06
C HIS A 200 -4.27 -9.02 -8.43
N THR A 201 -3.45 -8.33 -9.22
CA THR A 201 -2.24 -8.88 -9.84
C THR A 201 -0.94 -8.40 -9.20
N LEU A 202 -1.03 -7.62 -8.13
CA LEU A 202 0.15 -7.15 -7.40
C LEU A 202 0.96 -8.35 -6.87
N MET A 203 2.29 -8.27 -7.05
CA MET A 203 3.24 -9.24 -6.51
C MET A 203 4.19 -8.54 -5.56
N ALA A 204 3.85 -8.47 -4.27
CA ALA A 204 4.71 -7.86 -3.26
C ALA A 204 5.74 -8.86 -2.71
N ASP A 205 6.96 -8.39 -2.42
CA ASP A 205 7.97 -9.20 -1.71
C ASP A 205 7.57 -9.41 -0.26
N ALA A 206 7.01 -8.36 0.38
CA ALA A 206 6.42 -8.46 1.70
C ALA A 206 5.24 -7.49 1.84
N ALA A 207 4.24 -7.88 2.62
CA ALA A 207 3.11 -7.03 2.96
C ALA A 207 2.76 -7.12 4.45
N VAL A 208 2.34 -6.00 5.02
CA VAL A 208 1.91 -5.92 6.41
C VAL A 208 0.47 -5.45 6.55
N VAL A 209 -0.28 -6.11 7.44
CA VAL A 209 -1.53 -5.58 7.99
C VAL A 209 -1.28 -5.17 9.44
N LEU A 210 -1.31 -3.86 9.69
CA LEU A 210 -0.90 -3.29 10.99
C LEU A 210 -1.92 -3.54 12.09
N ASN A 211 -3.19 -3.36 11.77
CA ASN A 211 -4.32 -3.50 12.69
C ASN A 211 -5.65 -3.40 11.92
N VAL A 212 -6.72 -3.91 12.55
CA VAL A 212 -8.09 -3.76 12.06
C VAL A 212 -8.98 -3.32 13.23
N THR A 213 -9.33 -2.05 13.24
CA THR A 213 -10.27 -1.47 14.20
C THR A 213 -11.48 -0.89 13.46
N GLN A 214 -12.56 -0.60 14.16
CA GLN A 214 -13.79 -0.11 13.55
C GLN A 214 -13.55 1.16 12.74
N ASP A 215 -13.78 1.07 11.43
CA ASP A 215 -13.70 2.16 10.47
C ASP A 215 -14.37 1.75 9.15
N HIS A 216 -14.89 2.69 8.38
CA HIS A 216 -15.45 2.46 7.04
C HIS A 216 -16.50 1.33 6.94
N LEU A 217 -17.26 1.06 8.01
CA LEU A 217 -18.25 -0.02 8.03
C LEU A 217 -19.39 0.23 7.06
N ASP A 218 -19.73 1.49 6.81
CA ASP A 218 -20.75 1.88 5.83
C ASP A 218 -20.39 1.43 4.41
N TRP A 219 -19.08 1.49 4.10
CA TRP A 219 -18.57 1.09 2.79
C TRP A 219 -18.45 -0.42 2.63
N HIS A 220 -17.99 -1.14 3.68
CA HIS A 220 -17.73 -2.58 3.62
C HIS A 220 -18.91 -3.44 4.05
N GLY A 221 -19.91 -2.86 4.73
CA GLY A 221 -21.05 -3.60 5.26
C GLY A 221 -20.79 -4.35 6.58
N GLY A 222 -19.56 -4.24 7.15
CA GLY A 222 -19.24 -4.84 8.44
C GLY A 222 -17.75 -5.10 8.66
N MET A 223 -17.39 -5.46 9.92
CA MET A 223 -16.00 -5.67 10.32
C MET A 223 -15.34 -6.84 9.59
N ASP A 224 -16.06 -7.93 9.35
CA ASP A 224 -15.49 -9.11 8.70
C ASP A 224 -15.16 -8.83 7.23
N ALA A 225 -16.03 -8.13 6.51
CA ALA A 225 -15.77 -7.72 5.13
C ALA A 225 -14.60 -6.73 5.06
N TYR A 226 -14.51 -5.78 6.00
CA TYR A 226 -13.39 -4.86 6.12
C TYR A 226 -12.05 -5.59 6.38
N ALA A 227 -12.05 -6.56 7.30
CA ALA A 227 -10.88 -7.39 7.56
C ALA A 227 -10.50 -8.24 6.34
N GLN A 228 -11.48 -8.83 5.64
CA GLN A 228 -11.26 -9.61 4.43
C GLN A 228 -10.67 -8.76 3.29
N ALA A 229 -11.13 -7.51 3.13
CA ALA A 229 -10.55 -6.58 2.16
C ALA A 229 -9.05 -6.38 2.41
N LYS A 230 -8.65 -6.15 3.68
CA LYS A 230 -7.23 -6.01 4.04
C LYS A 230 -6.43 -7.31 3.88
N ALA A 231 -7.03 -8.45 4.20
CA ALA A 231 -6.38 -9.76 4.07
C ALA A 231 -5.97 -10.09 2.62
N ARG A 232 -6.61 -9.46 1.62
CA ARG A 232 -6.23 -9.62 0.20
C ARG A 232 -4.78 -9.23 -0.04
N LEU A 233 -4.28 -8.20 0.66
CA LEU A 233 -2.91 -7.74 0.50
C LEU A 233 -1.89 -8.83 0.88
N LEU A 234 -2.14 -9.59 1.96
CA LEU A 234 -1.26 -10.67 2.39
C LEU A 234 -1.21 -11.83 1.38
N LYS A 235 -2.32 -12.06 0.65
CA LYS A 235 -2.39 -13.10 -0.40
C LYS A 235 -1.60 -12.71 -1.65
N MET A 236 -1.34 -11.42 -1.85
CA MET A 236 -0.55 -10.87 -2.96
C MET A 236 0.93 -10.69 -2.59
N ALA A 237 1.37 -11.22 -1.45
CA ALA A 237 2.74 -11.07 -0.96
C ALA A 237 3.43 -12.41 -0.77
N ARG A 238 4.76 -12.43 -1.01
CA ARG A 238 5.62 -13.59 -0.72
C ARG A 238 5.77 -13.81 0.78
N VAL A 239 5.88 -12.70 1.55
CA VAL A 239 5.95 -12.72 3.02
C VAL A 239 4.81 -11.90 3.58
N ALA A 240 3.97 -12.56 4.39
CA ALA A 240 2.87 -11.94 5.11
C ALA A 240 3.35 -11.50 6.51
N ILE A 241 3.13 -10.25 6.86
CA ILE A 241 3.49 -9.70 8.17
C ILE A 241 2.22 -9.29 8.91
N VAL A 242 2.05 -9.81 10.14
CA VAL A 242 0.86 -9.59 10.95
C VAL A 242 1.20 -9.10 12.37
N ASN A 243 0.28 -8.37 12.96
CA ASN A 243 0.36 -7.93 14.34
C ASN A 243 -0.23 -9.00 15.27
N ARG A 244 0.60 -9.58 16.17
CA ARG A 244 0.15 -10.62 17.11
C ARG A 244 -0.85 -10.12 18.15
N GLU A 245 -0.90 -8.80 18.38
CA GLU A 245 -1.84 -8.18 19.32
C GLU A 245 -3.26 -8.06 18.77
N ASP A 246 -3.42 -8.19 17.46
CA ASP A 246 -4.70 -7.96 16.78
C ASP A 246 -5.27 -9.29 16.26
N PRO A 247 -6.36 -9.79 16.87
CA PRO A 247 -6.96 -11.07 16.49
C PRO A 247 -7.42 -11.12 15.03
N TYR A 248 -7.84 -9.99 14.45
CA TYR A 248 -8.22 -9.94 13.03
C TYR A 248 -7.01 -10.21 12.14
N THR A 249 -5.85 -9.60 12.42
CA THR A 249 -4.65 -9.81 11.59
C THR A 249 -4.11 -11.23 11.75
N VAL A 250 -4.16 -11.79 12.96
CA VAL A 250 -3.77 -13.19 13.22
C VAL A 250 -4.65 -14.17 12.45
N ALA A 251 -5.96 -13.89 12.36
CA ALA A 251 -6.90 -14.75 11.62
C ALA A 251 -6.72 -14.69 10.08
N MET A 252 -5.93 -13.74 9.55
CA MET A 252 -5.66 -13.62 8.11
C MET A 252 -4.63 -14.63 7.59
N VAL A 253 -3.89 -15.28 8.49
CA VAL A 253 -2.86 -16.26 8.13
C VAL A 253 -3.20 -17.64 8.71
N PRO A 254 -2.82 -18.74 8.05
CA PRO A 254 -3.18 -20.09 8.52
C PRO A 254 -2.53 -20.42 9.87
N THR A 255 -1.31 -19.96 10.08
CA THR A 255 -0.58 -20.07 11.36
C THR A 255 0.54 -19.03 11.40
N LEU A 256 0.84 -18.54 12.60
CA LEU A 256 1.98 -17.62 12.81
C LEU A 256 3.34 -18.30 12.56
N ASP A 257 3.40 -19.62 12.63
CA ASP A 257 4.63 -20.40 12.46
C ASP A 257 4.96 -20.71 10.99
N ALA A 258 4.10 -20.39 10.04
CA ALA A 258 4.33 -20.67 8.62
C ALA A 258 5.62 -20.00 8.09
N LEU A 259 6.30 -20.65 7.14
CA LEU A 259 7.58 -20.20 6.62
C LEU A 259 7.53 -18.79 6.00
N ASN A 260 6.43 -18.44 5.37
CA ASN A 260 6.21 -17.17 4.71
C ASN A 260 5.45 -16.15 5.59
N VAL A 261 5.26 -16.42 6.88
CA VAL A 261 4.63 -15.49 7.82
C VAL A 261 5.70 -14.91 8.73
N ARG A 262 5.54 -13.64 9.08
CA ARG A 262 6.28 -12.95 10.14
C ARG A 262 5.28 -12.23 11.00
N SER A 263 5.66 -11.97 12.26
CA SER A 263 4.77 -11.28 13.17
C SER A 263 5.52 -10.31 14.08
N PHE A 264 4.82 -9.27 14.51
CA PHE A 264 5.30 -8.33 15.52
C PHE A 264 4.26 -8.17 16.62
N GLY A 265 4.71 -7.80 17.83
CA GLY A 265 3.84 -7.64 18.99
C GLY A 265 4.55 -7.00 20.16
N ARG A 266 3.88 -6.96 21.32
CA ARG A 266 4.43 -6.41 22.57
C ARG A 266 5.22 -7.41 23.38
N ASP A 267 5.11 -8.67 23.05
CA ASP A 267 5.78 -9.79 23.67
C ASP A 267 7.15 -10.08 23.05
N VAL A 268 7.95 -10.88 23.71
CA VAL A 268 9.24 -11.35 23.20
C VAL A 268 8.99 -12.35 22.05
N PRO A 269 9.62 -12.14 20.88
CA PRO A 269 9.42 -13.02 19.73
C PRO A 269 10.13 -14.36 19.92
N GLU A 270 9.50 -15.47 19.48
CA GLU A 270 10.08 -16.80 19.58
C GLU A 270 10.61 -17.34 18.24
N ARG A 271 9.99 -16.99 17.11
CA ARG A 271 10.30 -17.56 15.80
C ARG A 271 11.21 -16.64 14.99
N VAL A 272 12.18 -17.25 14.31
CA VAL A 272 13.12 -16.53 13.43
C VAL A 272 12.37 -15.55 12.49
N GLY A 273 12.80 -14.28 12.54
CA GLY A 273 12.22 -13.21 11.75
C GLY A 273 11.03 -12.50 12.41
N ASP A 274 10.53 -12.97 13.56
CA ASP A 274 9.55 -12.22 14.35
C ASP A 274 10.24 -11.12 15.15
N MET A 275 9.49 -10.07 15.44
CA MET A 275 9.96 -8.94 16.24
C MET A 275 8.99 -8.63 17.39
N GLY A 276 9.50 -7.98 18.42
CA GLY A 276 8.68 -7.66 19.58
C GLY A 276 9.33 -6.68 20.51
N LEU A 277 8.80 -6.64 21.74
CA LEU A 277 9.31 -5.81 22.82
C LEU A 277 9.78 -6.71 23.97
N GLU A 278 10.84 -6.28 24.63
CA GLU A 278 11.32 -6.87 25.89
C GLU A 278 11.47 -5.77 26.94
N LEU A 279 10.91 -6.01 28.12
CA LEU A 279 11.16 -5.15 29.28
C LEU A 279 12.30 -5.74 30.11
N GLY A 280 13.48 -5.13 30.04
CA GLY A 280 14.65 -5.56 30.78
C GLY A 280 15.19 -4.43 31.64
N GLN A 281 15.35 -4.66 32.95
CA GLN A 281 15.89 -3.68 33.92
C GLN A 281 15.19 -2.30 33.86
N GLY A 282 13.87 -2.28 33.66
CA GLY A 282 13.08 -1.05 33.58
C GLY A 282 13.14 -0.34 32.24
N VAL A 283 13.89 -0.84 31.25
CA VAL A 283 13.98 -0.30 29.89
C VAL A 283 13.22 -1.21 28.92
N ALA A 284 12.36 -0.64 28.09
CA ALA A 284 11.73 -1.36 26.98
C ALA A 284 12.66 -1.36 25.76
N TRP A 285 12.87 -2.53 25.16
CA TRP A 285 13.73 -2.75 24.00
C TRP A 285 12.93 -3.23 22.81
N LEU A 286 13.25 -2.73 21.61
CA LEU A 286 12.90 -3.39 20.37
C LEU A 286 13.79 -4.63 20.24
N VAL A 287 13.17 -5.80 19.98
CA VAL A 287 13.89 -7.07 19.89
C VAL A 287 13.48 -7.85 18.64
N ALA A 288 14.42 -8.66 18.14
CA ALA A 288 14.17 -9.59 17.05
C ALA A 288 14.59 -11.02 17.44
N ALA A 289 13.90 -12.01 16.89
CA ALA A 289 14.32 -13.40 16.95
C ALA A 289 15.19 -13.72 15.73
N GLU A 290 16.51 -13.85 15.98
CA GLU A 290 17.52 -14.13 14.96
C GLU A 290 17.84 -15.63 14.87
N PRO A 291 18.33 -16.14 13.73
CA PRO A 291 18.81 -17.51 13.63
C PRO A 291 19.88 -17.84 14.70
N VAL A 292 19.87 -19.06 15.18
CA VAL A 292 20.83 -19.49 16.23
C VAL A 292 22.19 -19.82 15.64
N ASP A 293 22.22 -20.36 14.40
CA ASP A 293 23.44 -20.72 13.66
C ASP A 293 23.39 -20.14 12.25
N PHE A 294 24.44 -19.38 11.89
CA PHE A 294 24.61 -18.80 10.56
C PHE A 294 25.21 -19.80 9.55
N ASP A 295 25.69 -20.98 9.97
CA ASP A 295 26.58 -21.85 9.20
C ASP A 295 26.00 -23.21 8.79
N GLU A 296 24.80 -23.61 9.17
CA GLU A 296 24.22 -24.85 8.65
C GLU A 296 23.36 -24.60 7.42
N PRO A 297 23.81 -25.02 6.21
CA PRO A 297 22.95 -25.03 5.05
C PRO A 297 21.81 -26.02 5.30
N VAL A 298 20.56 -25.52 5.29
CA VAL A 298 19.37 -26.37 5.37
C VAL A 298 19.39 -27.32 4.17
N ALA A 299 19.85 -28.55 4.39
CA ALA A 299 19.82 -29.57 3.34
C ALA A 299 18.36 -29.80 2.90
N PRO A 300 18.10 -29.91 1.58
CA PRO A 300 16.74 -30.16 1.09
C PRO A 300 16.28 -31.54 1.56
N VAL A 301 15.44 -31.56 2.58
CA VAL A 301 14.83 -32.81 3.09
C VAL A 301 13.79 -33.26 2.08
N ARG A 302 13.96 -34.43 1.48
CA ARG A 302 12.90 -35.11 0.70
C ARG A 302 11.71 -35.38 1.61
N ARG A 303 10.63 -34.64 1.41
CA ARG A 303 9.40 -34.76 2.21
C ARG A 303 8.67 -36.05 1.88
N LYS A 304 8.21 -36.74 2.92
CA LYS A 304 7.15 -37.74 2.82
C LYS A 304 5.82 -37.04 2.54
N LYS A 305 4.94 -37.67 1.79
CA LYS A 305 3.65 -37.12 1.33
C LYS A 305 2.72 -36.69 2.48
N ASP A 306 2.94 -37.25 3.69
CA ASP A 306 2.13 -37.01 4.91
C ASP A 306 2.92 -36.27 6.02
N ALA A 307 4.05 -35.63 5.69
CA ALA A 307 4.81 -34.87 6.68
C ALA A 307 4.08 -33.54 6.99
N PRO A 308 4.04 -33.12 8.27
CA PRO A 308 3.46 -31.82 8.65
C PRO A 308 4.14 -30.68 7.89
N GLU A 309 3.38 -29.61 7.62
CA GLU A 309 3.95 -28.43 6.98
C GLU A 309 5.14 -27.88 7.79
N PRO A 310 6.23 -27.43 7.13
CA PRO A 310 7.38 -26.92 7.84
C PRO A 310 7.01 -25.62 8.53
N VAL A 311 7.45 -25.51 9.77
CA VAL A 311 7.33 -24.31 10.57
C VAL A 311 8.69 -23.62 10.68
N ARG A 312 8.67 -22.32 10.97
CA ARG A 312 9.89 -21.56 11.24
C ARG A 312 10.60 -22.07 12.49
N ALA A 313 11.93 -22.08 12.46
CA ALA A 313 12.75 -22.42 13.61
C ALA A 313 12.53 -21.44 14.77
N LYS A 314 12.80 -21.88 15.99
CA LYS A 314 12.95 -20.96 17.13
C LYS A 314 14.21 -20.12 16.94
N GLY A 315 14.10 -18.83 17.23
CA GLY A 315 15.21 -17.90 17.15
C GLY A 315 15.83 -17.59 18.50
N ARG A 316 17.01 -16.99 18.48
CA ARG A 316 17.62 -16.35 19.63
C ARG A 316 17.19 -14.88 19.66
N MET A 317 16.70 -14.42 20.82
CA MET A 317 16.36 -13.02 20.99
C MET A 317 17.62 -12.14 20.91
N SER A 318 17.53 -11.08 20.11
CA SER A 318 18.55 -10.03 19.99
C SER A 318 17.93 -8.67 20.28
N ARG A 319 18.51 -7.91 21.19
CA ARG A 319 18.12 -6.52 21.46
C ARG A 319 18.65 -5.63 20.35
N LEU A 320 17.76 -4.82 19.75
CA LEU A 320 18.07 -3.93 18.64
C LEU A 320 18.39 -2.52 19.13
N MET A 321 17.44 -1.90 19.83
CA MET A 321 17.60 -0.57 20.43
C MET A 321 16.55 -0.33 21.51
N PRO A 322 16.81 0.58 22.49
CA PRO A 322 15.81 1.01 23.46
C PRO A 322 14.65 1.73 22.79
N VAL A 323 13.41 1.50 23.26
CA VAL A 323 12.20 2.17 22.74
C VAL A 323 12.25 3.69 22.98
N ASP A 324 12.84 4.13 24.08
CA ASP A 324 13.00 5.56 24.41
C ASP A 324 14.00 6.31 23.51
N ALA A 325 14.84 5.59 22.76
CA ALA A 325 15.69 6.17 21.72
C ALA A 325 14.90 6.58 20.45
N LEU A 326 13.65 6.14 20.29
CA LEU A 326 12.77 6.58 19.22
C LEU A 326 12.33 8.03 19.47
N ARG A 327 12.38 8.88 18.44
CA ARG A 327 11.81 10.24 18.54
C ARG A 327 10.30 10.24 18.46
N ILE A 328 9.70 9.28 17.73
CA ILE A 328 8.26 9.06 17.70
C ILE A 328 7.84 8.31 18.97
N ARG A 329 6.97 8.93 19.77
CA ARG A 329 6.62 8.45 21.11
C ARG A 329 5.38 7.53 21.10
N GLY A 330 5.29 6.70 22.13
CA GLY A 330 4.15 5.83 22.40
C GLY A 330 4.33 4.41 21.88
N ILE A 331 3.63 3.47 22.54
CA ILE A 331 3.72 2.04 22.25
C ILE A 331 3.28 1.69 20.83
N HIS A 332 2.28 2.41 20.30
CA HIS A 332 1.81 2.25 18.93
C HIS A 332 2.90 2.58 17.91
N ASN A 333 3.76 3.57 18.20
CA ASN A 333 4.89 3.91 17.33
C ASN A 333 6.06 2.93 17.48
N ALA A 334 6.24 2.31 18.64
CA ALA A 334 7.16 1.19 18.77
C ALA A 334 6.72 0.00 17.90
N LEU A 335 5.42 -0.32 17.88
CA LEU A 335 4.86 -1.36 17.00
C LEU A 335 4.98 -0.98 15.51
N ASN A 336 4.73 0.29 15.15
CA ASN A 336 4.96 0.79 13.80
C ASN A 336 6.44 0.66 13.38
N ALA A 337 7.37 0.94 14.29
CA ALA A 337 8.81 0.75 14.06
C ALA A 337 9.17 -0.72 13.81
N LEU A 338 8.61 -1.65 14.60
CA LEU A 338 8.81 -3.08 14.39
C LEU A 338 8.28 -3.53 13.03
N ALA A 339 7.09 -3.07 12.63
CA ALA A 339 6.51 -3.39 11.33
C ALA A 339 7.38 -2.89 10.15
N ALA A 340 7.88 -1.65 10.24
CA ALA A 340 8.77 -1.07 9.23
C ALA A 340 10.11 -1.81 9.15
N LEU A 341 10.71 -2.14 10.30
CA LEU A 341 11.93 -2.95 10.35
C LEU A 341 11.71 -4.34 9.73
N GLN A 342 10.58 -4.99 10.01
CA GLN A 342 10.26 -6.29 9.43
C GLN A 342 10.12 -6.24 7.91
N LEU A 343 9.42 -5.24 7.37
CA LEU A 343 9.34 -5.03 5.93
C LEU A 343 10.73 -4.86 5.30
N ALA A 344 11.55 -3.96 5.86
CA ALA A 344 12.90 -3.72 5.36
C ALA A 344 13.79 -4.96 5.47
N ARG A 345 13.66 -5.77 6.52
CA ARG A 345 14.38 -7.03 6.69
C ARG A 345 14.02 -8.09 5.66
N CYS A 346 12.83 -8.05 5.08
CA CYS A 346 12.48 -8.91 3.95
C CYS A 346 13.27 -8.62 2.66
N LEU A 347 14.03 -7.52 2.63
CA LEU A 347 14.99 -7.18 1.57
C LEU A 347 16.42 -7.54 1.95
N ASP A 348 16.63 -8.30 3.03
CA ASP A 348 17.95 -8.71 3.57
C ASP A 348 18.85 -7.53 3.98
N LEU A 349 18.27 -6.37 4.31
CA LEU A 349 19.01 -5.18 4.71
C LEU A 349 19.64 -5.34 6.11
N GLY A 350 20.84 -4.81 6.29
CA GLY A 350 21.60 -4.88 7.54
C GLY A 350 21.07 -3.94 8.63
N TRP A 351 21.17 -4.36 9.89
CA TRP A 351 20.66 -3.61 11.06
C TRP A 351 21.26 -2.20 11.21
N GLY A 352 22.57 -2.06 10.95
CA GLY A 352 23.31 -0.83 11.31
C GLY A 352 22.73 0.45 10.70
N ALA A 353 22.44 0.45 9.38
CA ALA A 353 21.87 1.60 8.68
C ALA A 353 20.42 1.84 9.12
N MET A 354 19.61 0.77 9.18
CA MET A 354 18.22 0.85 9.57
C MET A 354 18.02 1.41 10.98
N LEU A 355 18.78 0.93 11.97
CA LEU A 355 18.62 1.40 13.35
C LEU A 355 19.05 2.86 13.53
N ARG A 356 20.05 3.32 12.76
CA ARG A 356 20.41 4.76 12.74
C ARG A 356 19.26 5.60 12.16
N ALA A 357 18.72 5.20 11.01
CA ALA A 357 17.60 5.91 10.39
C ALA A 357 16.35 5.91 11.29
N LEU A 358 16.05 4.78 11.91
CA LEU A 358 14.92 4.66 12.84
C LEU A 358 15.06 5.59 14.04
N ARG A 359 16.25 5.71 14.62
CA ARG A 359 16.52 6.63 15.73
C ARG A 359 16.34 8.10 15.30
N ASP A 360 16.71 8.41 14.07
CA ASP A 360 16.74 9.79 13.58
C ASP A 360 15.38 10.23 13.01
N TYR A 361 14.47 9.30 12.74
CA TYR A 361 13.12 9.56 12.23
C TYR A 361 12.28 10.36 13.24
N ALA A 362 11.87 11.56 12.84
CA ALA A 362 11.12 12.49 13.68
C ALA A 362 9.59 12.48 13.46
N GLY A 363 9.10 11.63 12.56
CA GLY A 363 7.68 11.61 12.12
C GLY A 363 7.48 12.41 10.84
N GLU A 364 6.35 12.16 10.19
CA GLU A 364 5.93 12.94 9.02
C GLU A 364 5.38 14.31 9.47
N PRO A 365 5.55 15.37 8.68
CA PRO A 365 4.98 16.68 8.95
C PRO A 365 3.46 16.55 9.22
N HIS A 366 2.98 17.24 10.25
CA HIS A 366 1.57 17.28 10.65
C HIS A 366 0.95 15.96 11.12
N ARG A 367 1.75 14.89 11.34
CA ARG A 367 1.28 13.61 11.88
C ARG A 367 1.96 13.31 13.19
N ALA A 368 1.32 13.73 14.30
CA ALA A 368 1.84 13.58 15.66
C ALA A 368 3.32 14.07 15.79
N ALA A 369 3.70 15.08 15.01
CA ALA A 369 5.02 15.66 15.06
C ALA A 369 5.21 16.41 16.36
N PHE A 370 6.29 16.14 17.09
CA PHE A 370 6.67 16.90 18.26
C PHE A 370 6.98 18.35 17.84
N VAL A 371 6.32 19.32 18.47
CA VAL A 371 6.52 20.74 18.18
C VAL A 371 7.50 21.36 19.17
N ARG A 372 7.20 21.24 20.47
CA ARG A 372 8.05 21.77 21.54
C ARG A 372 7.59 21.27 22.91
N ASN A 373 8.48 21.36 23.90
CA ASN A 373 8.14 21.21 25.32
C ASN A 373 8.09 22.58 25.99
N ILE A 374 7.03 22.86 26.75
CA ILE A 374 6.91 24.09 27.57
C ILE A 374 6.49 23.66 28.98
N GLY A 375 7.35 23.93 29.97
CA GLY A 375 7.04 23.64 31.37
C GLY A 375 6.76 22.16 31.67
N GLY A 376 7.41 21.24 30.95
CA GLY A 376 7.21 19.78 31.08
C GLY A 376 6.02 19.23 30.31
N VAL A 377 5.31 20.05 29.52
CA VAL A 377 4.19 19.64 28.65
C VAL A 377 4.66 19.57 27.21
N ASP A 378 4.54 18.39 26.59
CA ASP A 378 4.85 18.18 25.18
C ASP A 378 3.69 18.64 24.29
N TYR A 379 3.98 19.55 23.37
CA TYR A 379 3.05 20.00 22.33
C TYR A 379 3.29 19.16 21.07
N ILE A 380 2.24 18.46 20.63
CA ILE A 380 2.28 17.58 19.47
C ILE A 380 1.31 18.11 18.42
N CYS A 381 1.76 18.28 17.18
CA CYS A 381 0.92 18.68 16.06
C CYS A 381 0.05 17.48 15.62
N LEU A 382 -1.27 17.63 15.73
CA LEU A 382 -2.27 16.64 15.30
C LEU A 382 -3.06 17.14 14.08
N LEU A 383 -2.49 18.04 13.28
CA LEU A 383 -3.21 18.60 12.15
C LEU A 383 -3.48 17.52 11.12
N TYR A 384 -4.75 17.16 10.97
CA TYR A 384 -5.23 16.30 9.90
C TYR A 384 -5.25 17.11 8.61
N THR A 385 -4.36 16.81 7.67
CA THR A 385 -4.35 17.41 6.33
C THR A 385 -5.01 16.53 5.28
N SER A 386 -5.59 15.39 5.66
CA SER A 386 -6.48 14.67 4.77
C SER A 386 -7.83 15.38 4.82
N PRO A 387 -8.33 15.94 3.69
CA PRO A 387 -9.69 16.42 3.66
C PRO A 387 -10.61 15.25 4.01
N SER A 388 -11.43 15.44 5.04
CA SER A 388 -12.50 14.50 5.33
C SER A 388 -13.39 14.43 4.08
N PRO A 389 -13.95 13.26 3.74
CA PRO A 389 -14.97 13.19 2.68
C PRO A 389 -16.18 14.10 2.91
N ARG A 390 -16.27 14.74 4.11
CA ARG A 390 -17.29 15.74 4.45
C ARG A 390 -16.87 17.18 4.14
N ASP A 391 -15.61 17.41 3.81
CA ASP A 391 -15.06 18.75 3.53
C ASP A 391 -14.76 18.95 2.03
N SER A 392 -15.23 18.04 1.18
CA SER A 392 -15.11 18.08 -0.29
C SER A 392 -16.47 18.10 -0.95
#